data_f75bedf29230bfcd83c16827b7dde87f
#
_entry.id   f75bedf29230bfcd83c16827b7dde87f
#
_cell.length_a   1.000
_cell.length_b   1.000
_cell.length_c   1.000
_cell.angle_alpha   90.00
_cell.angle_beta   90.00
_cell.angle_gamma   90.00
#
_symmetry.space_group_name_H-M   'P 1'
#
loop_
_entity.id
_entity.type
_entity.pdbx_description
1 polymer ?
#
loop_
_entity_poly.entity_id
_entity_poly.type
_entity_poly.pdbx_seq_one_letter_code
_entity_poly.pdbx_strand_id
1 'polypeptide(L)'
;MNDEFPASSKQRLPVPAIQPTGVRHWMILLATLVAVLLYLDRVCISTAGETVSADLKITKPQLDEVLSAFFWTYALGQLPAGWLGDRFGARWMLGSYVLLWSLSTGLLGIAWSLNTVLLLRLACGLFEAGAYPLAASIVGRWVPIKSRGLASSLVAVGGRLGGALAPILTIQLMLMWTWGSGWWTLPGDAVADLFSWRPVMGLYGIVGILIGLIFILWFRDWPHLHPAVNAAELSLIRGNASVTPVARRGAEPPPVLAMMCSFPMWMNCFVQFSANLCWGFLVTKFPQYLKDVFATTQQDQGWLQSLPLAAGILGLFLGGVFTDVLTRTFGLRWGRSIAMSVSRLLVVIALMSVSWADSALTATICLAVVGLATDLGTPAVWAFGQDVGGRFVGSAVGWANMWGNFGVALSPPFFGWIAGASATGESWNQAFVACAIVNLIAAVAALGVNASKPLVPESHDGNAASS
;
A
#
# COMPACT_ATOMS: atom_id res chain seq x y z
N MET A 1 66.19 49.29 -2.64
CA MET A 1 64.85 49.68 -2.24
C MET A 1 63.90 48.84 -2.99
N ASN A 2 63.54 47.67 -2.42
CA ASN A 2 62.54 46.73 -2.99
C ASN A 2 61.35 46.79 -2.06
N ASP A 3 60.29 47.43 -2.50
CA ASP A 3 59.02 47.51 -1.79
C ASP A 3 58.23 46.26 -2.12
N GLU A 4 58.27 45.24 -1.22
CA GLU A 4 57.35 44.14 -1.21
C GLU A 4 55.99 44.57 -0.65
N PHE A 5 54.96 44.58 -1.51
CA PHE A 5 53.57 44.74 -1.08
C PHE A 5 53.08 43.42 -0.46
N PRO A 6 52.53 43.42 0.78
CA PRO A 6 51.95 42.22 1.36
C PRO A 6 50.69 41.82 0.61
N ALA A 7 50.65 40.59 0.11
CA ALA A 7 49.46 39.98 -0.50
C ALA A 7 48.34 39.90 0.54
N SER A 8 47.33 40.75 0.39
CA SER A 8 46.09 40.71 1.17
C SER A 8 45.37 39.37 0.96
N SER A 9 45.48 38.47 1.94
CA SER A 9 44.65 37.26 2.03
C SER A 9 43.20 37.70 2.29
N LYS A 10 42.45 37.91 1.23
CA LYS A 10 40.96 38.04 1.33
C LYS A 10 40.45 36.75 1.91
N GLN A 11 40.21 36.67 3.22
CA GLN A 11 39.39 35.65 3.87
C GLN A 11 38.03 35.66 3.16
N ARG A 12 37.80 34.65 2.31
CA ARG A 12 36.45 34.39 1.79
C ARG A 12 35.60 34.01 2.99
N LEU A 13 34.68 34.91 3.37
CA LEU A 13 33.66 34.61 4.35
C LEU A 13 32.97 33.30 3.92
N PRO A 14 32.74 32.35 4.83
CA PRO A 14 32.05 31.13 4.47
C PRO A 14 30.68 31.47 3.91
N VAL A 15 30.45 31.12 2.63
CA VAL A 15 29.13 31.27 2.00
C VAL A 15 28.18 30.42 2.85
N PRO A 16 27.09 31.01 3.41
CA PRO A 16 26.17 30.25 4.24
C PRO A 16 25.69 29.03 3.44
N ALA A 17 25.85 27.84 4.02
CA ALA A 17 25.43 26.62 3.38
C ALA A 17 23.92 26.69 3.12
N ILE A 18 23.52 26.71 1.85
CA ILE A 18 22.12 26.77 1.45
C ILE A 18 21.46 25.51 1.99
N GLN A 19 20.47 25.67 2.88
CA GLN A 19 19.73 24.54 3.44
C GLN A 19 18.79 23.92 2.40
N PRO A 20 18.59 22.58 2.43
CA PRO A 20 17.60 21.90 1.59
C PRO A 20 16.19 22.44 1.83
N THR A 21 15.41 22.61 0.77
CA THR A 21 14.04 23.18 0.85
C THR A 21 12.99 22.24 1.45
N GLY A 22 13.28 20.94 1.57
CA GLY A 22 12.36 19.96 2.16
C GLY A 22 11.16 19.58 1.27
N VAL A 23 11.14 19.98 0.01
CA VAL A 23 10.03 19.69 -0.93
C VAL A 23 9.75 18.19 -1.04
N ARG A 24 10.77 17.32 -0.91
CA ARG A 24 10.59 15.85 -0.89
C ARG A 24 9.58 15.39 0.15
N HIS A 25 9.51 16.05 1.31
CA HIS A 25 8.57 15.67 2.37
C HIS A 25 7.12 15.93 1.97
N TRP A 26 6.89 17.05 1.26
CA TRP A 26 5.57 17.37 0.71
C TRP A 26 5.13 16.39 -0.39
N MET A 27 6.07 15.91 -1.21
CA MET A 27 5.77 14.88 -2.22
C MET A 27 5.37 13.55 -1.58
N ILE A 28 6.05 13.17 -0.49
CA ILE A 28 5.69 11.95 0.27
C ILE A 28 4.36 12.14 1.02
N LEU A 29 4.12 13.32 1.62
CA LEU A 29 2.83 13.62 2.25
C LEU A 29 1.68 13.52 1.24
N LEU A 30 1.86 14.04 0.03
CA LEU A 30 0.84 13.98 -1.01
C LEU A 30 0.57 12.52 -1.45
N ALA A 31 1.62 11.70 -1.60
CA ALA A 31 1.47 10.26 -1.86
C ALA A 31 0.77 9.54 -0.69
N THR A 32 1.05 9.95 0.55
CA THR A 32 0.38 9.42 1.75
C THR A 32 -1.11 9.78 1.78
N LEU A 33 -1.48 11.02 1.43
CA LEU A 33 -2.88 11.44 1.33
C LEU A 33 -3.64 10.67 0.25
N VAL A 34 -2.99 10.39 -0.88
CA VAL A 34 -3.55 9.52 -1.93
C VAL A 34 -3.78 8.10 -1.38
N ALA A 35 -2.87 7.57 -0.56
CA ALA A 35 -3.05 6.26 0.07
C ALA A 35 -4.19 6.24 1.12
N VAL A 36 -4.37 7.33 1.88
CA VAL A 36 -5.54 7.49 2.79
C VAL A 36 -6.83 7.43 2.01
N LEU A 37 -6.94 8.25 0.95
CA LEU A 37 -8.13 8.31 0.09
C LEU A 37 -8.46 6.94 -0.51
N LEU A 38 -7.45 6.25 -1.05
CA LEU A 38 -7.59 4.92 -1.64
C LEU A 38 -8.27 3.93 -0.70
N TYR A 39 -7.89 3.90 0.57
CA TYR A 39 -8.50 3.00 1.54
C TYR A 39 -9.87 3.47 2.01
N LEU A 40 -10.12 4.79 2.09
CA LEU A 40 -11.46 5.33 2.32
C LEU A 40 -12.44 4.84 1.25
N ASP A 41 -12.08 5.03 -0.02
CA ASP A 41 -12.90 4.63 -1.18
C ASP A 41 -13.10 3.12 -1.30
N ARG A 42 -12.12 2.33 -0.85
CA ARG A 42 -12.18 0.87 -0.84
C ARG A 42 -13.12 0.33 0.23
N VAL A 43 -13.07 0.89 1.43
CA VAL A 43 -13.77 0.36 2.61
C VAL A 43 -15.18 0.93 2.76
N CYS A 44 -15.46 2.13 2.25
CA CYS A 44 -16.78 2.77 2.42
C CYS A 44 -17.95 1.89 1.95
N ILE A 45 -17.82 1.21 0.81
CA ILE A 45 -18.90 0.35 0.27
C ILE A 45 -19.14 -0.90 1.11
N SER A 46 -18.08 -1.50 1.69
CA SER A 46 -18.25 -2.64 2.59
C SER A 46 -18.90 -2.23 3.90
N THR A 47 -18.57 -1.04 4.40
CA THR A 47 -19.20 -0.47 5.61
C THR A 47 -20.69 -0.17 5.39
N ALA A 48 -21.04 0.35 4.20
CA ALA A 48 -22.44 0.61 3.81
C ALA A 48 -23.17 -0.64 3.30
N GLY A 49 -22.55 -1.82 3.31
CA GLY A 49 -23.02 -3.01 2.60
C GLY A 49 -24.42 -3.46 2.93
N GLU A 50 -24.86 -3.40 4.20
CA GLU A 50 -26.23 -3.73 4.59
C GLU A 50 -27.26 -2.77 4.00
N THR A 51 -26.98 -1.45 4.07
CA THR A 51 -27.84 -0.42 3.50
C THR A 51 -27.90 -0.52 1.97
N VAL A 52 -26.75 -0.76 1.32
CA VAL A 52 -26.68 -1.01 -0.13
C VAL A 52 -27.49 -2.24 -0.52
N SER A 53 -27.39 -3.33 0.25
CA SER A 53 -28.13 -4.57 -0.02
C SER A 53 -29.64 -4.36 0.11
N ALA A 54 -30.07 -3.63 1.12
CA ALA A 54 -31.47 -3.34 1.34
C ALA A 54 -32.05 -2.42 0.25
N ASP A 55 -31.32 -1.35 -0.13
CA ASP A 55 -31.72 -0.39 -1.16
C ASP A 55 -31.83 -1.03 -2.55
N LEU A 56 -30.79 -1.76 -2.95
CA LEU A 56 -30.73 -2.41 -4.28
C LEU A 56 -31.43 -3.78 -4.33
N LYS A 57 -31.93 -4.28 -3.18
CA LYS A 57 -32.59 -5.59 -3.04
C LYS A 57 -31.66 -6.73 -3.51
N ILE A 58 -30.37 -6.65 -3.21
CA ILE A 58 -29.40 -7.67 -3.54
C ILE A 58 -29.16 -8.62 -2.36
N THR A 59 -28.87 -9.89 -2.69
CA THR A 59 -28.61 -10.93 -1.71
C THR A 59 -27.18 -10.82 -1.14
N LYS A 60 -26.93 -11.46 0.02
CA LYS A 60 -25.55 -11.54 0.60
C LYS A 60 -24.52 -12.08 -0.39
N PRO A 61 -24.74 -13.19 -1.12
CA PRO A 61 -23.80 -13.65 -2.14
C PRO A 61 -23.52 -12.61 -3.24
N GLN A 62 -24.53 -11.87 -3.68
CA GLN A 62 -24.35 -10.79 -4.66
C GLN A 62 -23.55 -9.61 -4.10
N LEU A 63 -23.71 -9.28 -2.81
CA LEU A 63 -22.84 -8.30 -2.17
C LEU A 63 -21.39 -8.79 -2.12
N ASP A 64 -21.17 -10.07 -1.80
CA ASP A 64 -19.83 -10.66 -1.80
C ASP A 64 -19.20 -10.62 -3.20
N GLU A 65 -19.98 -10.83 -4.26
CA GLU A 65 -19.53 -10.64 -5.66
C GLU A 65 -19.12 -9.19 -5.93
N VAL A 66 -19.91 -8.22 -5.47
CA VAL A 66 -19.60 -6.77 -5.59
C VAL A 66 -18.28 -6.43 -4.89
N LEU A 67 -18.07 -6.95 -3.69
CA LEU A 67 -16.84 -6.71 -2.92
C LEU A 67 -15.63 -7.39 -3.56
N SER A 68 -15.81 -8.63 -4.07
CA SER A 68 -14.74 -9.40 -4.71
C SER A 68 -14.35 -8.86 -6.08
N ALA A 69 -15.30 -8.33 -6.86
CA ALA A 69 -15.08 -7.80 -8.20
C ALA A 69 -13.96 -6.75 -8.23
N PHE A 70 -13.90 -5.90 -7.21
CA PHE A 70 -12.82 -4.94 -7.02
C PHE A 70 -11.44 -5.61 -6.98
N PHE A 71 -11.27 -6.66 -6.16
CA PHE A 71 -9.96 -7.27 -5.94
C PHE A 71 -9.41 -7.99 -7.17
N TRP A 72 -10.26 -8.55 -8.01
CA TRP A 72 -9.83 -9.18 -9.25
C TRP A 72 -9.19 -8.19 -10.21
N THR A 73 -9.86 -7.08 -10.50
CA THR A 73 -9.31 -6.06 -11.40
C THR A 73 -8.15 -5.31 -10.77
N TYR A 74 -8.17 -5.10 -9.45
CA TYR A 74 -7.07 -4.53 -8.70
C TYR A 74 -5.79 -5.39 -8.81
N ALA A 75 -5.88 -6.70 -8.62
CA ALA A 75 -4.72 -7.59 -8.73
C ALA A 75 -4.16 -7.60 -10.16
N LEU A 76 -5.01 -7.86 -11.15
CA LEU A 76 -4.60 -7.94 -12.55
C LEU A 76 -4.11 -6.61 -13.12
N GLY A 77 -4.65 -5.50 -12.64
CA GLY A 77 -4.27 -4.15 -13.06
C GLY A 77 -2.91 -3.66 -12.57
N GLN A 78 -2.31 -4.28 -11.54
CA GLN A 78 -1.09 -3.78 -10.89
C GLN A 78 0.10 -3.61 -11.85
N LEU A 79 0.40 -4.63 -12.63
CA LEU A 79 1.53 -4.59 -13.57
C LEU A 79 1.28 -3.61 -14.74
N PRO A 80 0.13 -3.67 -15.46
CA PRO A 80 -0.16 -2.70 -16.52
C PRO A 80 -0.15 -1.26 -16.01
N ALA A 81 -0.75 -0.99 -14.84
CA ALA A 81 -0.81 0.34 -14.28
C ALA A 81 0.57 0.85 -13.84
N GLY A 82 1.41 0.00 -13.26
CA GLY A 82 2.80 0.32 -12.94
C GLY A 82 3.61 0.67 -14.18
N TRP A 83 3.50 -0.12 -15.25
CA TRP A 83 4.16 0.16 -16.52
C TRP A 83 3.72 1.47 -17.17
N LEU A 84 2.41 1.75 -17.17
CA LEU A 84 1.90 3.03 -17.66
C LEU A 84 2.50 4.20 -16.88
N GLY A 85 2.66 4.04 -15.54
CA GLY A 85 3.32 5.04 -14.70
C GLY A 85 4.81 5.22 -15.01
N ASP A 86 5.53 4.15 -15.32
CA ASP A 86 6.94 4.23 -15.74
C ASP A 86 7.08 4.94 -17.09
N ARG A 87 6.14 4.70 -18.00
CA ARG A 87 6.13 5.27 -19.36
C ARG A 87 5.71 6.73 -19.41
N PHE A 88 4.60 7.07 -18.77
CA PHE A 88 3.96 8.39 -18.87
C PHE A 88 4.24 9.30 -17.68
N GLY A 89 4.87 8.77 -16.63
CA GLY A 89 5.17 9.48 -15.39
C GLY A 89 4.06 9.37 -14.35
N ALA A 90 4.46 9.43 -13.08
CA ALA A 90 3.53 9.32 -11.94
C ALA A 90 2.56 10.51 -11.86
N ARG A 91 2.99 11.71 -12.30
CA ARG A 91 2.14 12.90 -12.29
C ARG A 91 0.81 12.70 -13.01
N TRP A 92 0.90 12.29 -14.25
CA TRP A 92 -0.28 12.13 -15.09
C TRP A 92 -1.01 10.83 -14.82
N MET A 93 -0.27 9.72 -14.64
CA MET A 93 -0.90 8.43 -14.47
C MET A 93 -1.56 8.29 -13.10
N LEU A 94 -0.86 8.58 -11.99
CA LEU A 94 -1.48 8.51 -10.67
C LEU A 94 -2.60 9.53 -10.53
N GLY A 95 -2.39 10.76 -11.01
CA GLY A 95 -3.44 11.77 -11.02
C GLY A 95 -4.69 11.33 -11.78
N SER A 96 -4.55 10.77 -12.99
CA SER A 96 -5.68 10.22 -13.76
C SER A 96 -6.33 9.04 -13.04
N TYR A 97 -5.56 8.16 -12.42
CA TYR A 97 -6.09 7.04 -11.64
C TYR A 97 -6.92 7.54 -10.47
N VAL A 98 -6.41 8.52 -9.70
CA VAL A 98 -7.17 9.14 -8.60
C VAL A 98 -8.50 9.70 -9.10
N LEU A 99 -8.49 10.46 -10.20
CA LEU A 99 -9.71 11.03 -10.79
C LEU A 99 -10.71 9.94 -11.21
N LEU A 100 -10.23 8.88 -11.88
CA LEU A 100 -11.08 7.82 -12.43
C LEU A 100 -11.67 6.92 -11.33
N TRP A 101 -10.89 6.51 -10.31
CA TRP A 101 -11.47 5.73 -9.23
C TRP A 101 -12.41 6.56 -8.35
N SER A 102 -12.08 7.83 -8.09
CA SER A 102 -12.96 8.72 -7.33
C SER A 102 -14.26 9.01 -8.07
N LEU A 103 -14.20 9.16 -9.40
CA LEU A 103 -15.38 9.23 -10.25
C LEU A 103 -16.21 7.95 -10.13
N SER A 104 -15.57 6.78 -10.20
CA SER A 104 -16.24 5.48 -10.04
C SER A 104 -16.91 5.35 -8.66
N THR A 105 -16.23 5.78 -7.59
CA THR A 105 -16.80 5.81 -6.23
C THR A 105 -17.99 6.78 -6.15
N GLY A 106 -17.85 7.97 -6.70
CA GLY A 106 -18.94 8.97 -6.72
C GLY A 106 -20.16 8.48 -7.50
N LEU A 107 -19.95 7.83 -8.64
CA LEU A 107 -21.03 7.27 -9.47
C LEU A 107 -21.76 6.11 -8.80
N LEU A 108 -21.15 5.41 -7.83
CA LEU A 108 -21.88 4.43 -7.00
C LEU A 108 -23.09 5.07 -6.33
N GLY A 109 -23.01 6.34 -5.91
CA GLY A 109 -24.11 7.06 -5.30
C GLY A 109 -25.35 7.21 -6.17
N ILE A 110 -25.24 7.06 -7.49
CA ILE A 110 -26.36 7.10 -8.44
C ILE A 110 -26.64 5.74 -9.11
N ALA A 111 -26.01 4.68 -8.64
CA ALA A 111 -26.22 3.33 -9.15
C ALA A 111 -27.57 2.76 -8.69
N TRP A 112 -28.34 2.16 -9.60
CA TRP A 112 -29.68 1.63 -9.34
C TRP A 112 -29.79 0.11 -9.63
N SER A 113 -28.71 -0.55 -9.99
CA SER A 113 -28.73 -1.98 -10.28
C SER A 113 -27.45 -2.67 -9.86
N LEU A 114 -27.52 -3.96 -9.55
CA LEU A 114 -26.37 -4.83 -9.26
C LEU A 114 -25.30 -4.72 -10.35
N ASN A 115 -25.70 -4.77 -11.62
CA ASN A 115 -24.75 -4.74 -12.74
C ASN A 115 -23.99 -3.41 -12.81
N THR A 116 -24.66 -2.29 -12.52
CA THR A 116 -24.01 -0.97 -12.48
C THR A 116 -23.01 -0.91 -11.33
N VAL A 117 -23.37 -1.40 -10.14
CA VAL A 117 -22.45 -1.46 -8.99
C VAL A 117 -21.25 -2.37 -9.28
N LEU A 118 -21.49 -3.56 -9.86
CA LEU A 118 -20.41 -4.47 -10.26
C LEU A 118 -19.45 -3.81 -11.26
N LEU A 119 -19.97 -3.15 -12.30
CA LEU A 119 -19.14 -2.45 -13.29
C LEU A 119 -18.30 -1.33 -12.66
N LEU A 120 -18.91 -0.53 -11.78
CA LEU A 120 -18.20 0.54 -11.09
C LEU A 120 -17.15 0.00 -10.12
N ARG A 121 -17.39 -1.14 -9.46
CA ARG A 121 -16.41 -1.81 -8.59
C ARG A 121 -15.25 -2.39 -9.39
N LEU A 122 -15.51 -3.01 -10.54
CA LEU A 122 -14.46 -3.46 -11.47
C LEU A 122 -13.62 -2.28 -11.96
N ALA A 123 -14.25 -1.16 -12.35
CA ALA A 123 -13.57 0.05 -12.77
C ALA A 123 -12.72 0.66 -11.64
N CYS A 124 -13.30 0.78 -10.44
CA CYS A 124 -12.61 1.28 -9.25
C CYS A 124 -11.36 0.44 -8.95
N GLY A 125 -11.47 -0.90 -8.91
CA GLY A 125 -10.33 -1.79 -8.69
C GLY A 125 -9.24 -1.65 -9.74
N LEU A 126 -9.61 -1.54 -11.02
CA LEU A 126 -8.66 -1.34 -12.10
C LEU A 126 -7.90 -0.01 -11.98
N PHE A 127 -8.59 1.08 -11.67
CA PHE A 127 -7.97 2.40 -11.54
C PHE A 127 -7.19 2.55 -10.24
N GLU A 128 -7.57 1.92 -9.15
CA GLU A 128 -6.76 1.91 -7.92
C GLU A 128 -5.48 1.09 -8.04
N ALA A 129 -5.40 0.14 -8.98
CA ALA A 129 -4.29 -0.80 -9.10
C ALA A 129 -2.92 -0.11 -9.26
N GLY A 130 -2.87 1.07 -9.87
CA GLY A 130 -1.63 1.83 -10.08
C GLY A 130 -1.14 2.60 -8.85
N ALA A 131 -1.93 2.78 -7.81
CA ALA A 131 -1.63 3.71 -6.72
C ALA A 131 -0.33 3.34 -5.98
N TYR A 132 -0.19 2.12 -5.50
CA TYR A 132 1.03 1.70 -4.79
C TYR A 132 2.25 1.54 -5.69
N PRO A 133 2.18 0.95 -6.89
CA PRO A 133 3.30 0.94 -7.82
C PRO A 133 3.84 2.34 -8.12
N LEU A 134 2.95 3.31 -8.36
CA LEU A 134 3.36 4.67 -8.65
C LEU A 134 3.86 5.41 -7.39
N ALA A 135 3.25 5.19 -6.22
CA ALA A 135 3.76 5.72 -4.95
C ALA A 135 5.19 5.23 -4.67
N ALA A 136 5.48 3.94 -4.93
CA ALA A 136 6.82 3.40 -4.82
C ALA A 136 7.79 4.07 -5.81
N SER A 137 7.35 4.33 -7.05
CA SER A 137 8.13 5.08 -8.04
C SER A 137 8.42 6.53 -7.58
N ILE A 138 7.45 7.19 -6.94
CA ILE A 138 7.63 8.53 -6.34
C ILE A 138 8.71 8.48 -5.25
N VAL A 139 8.60 7.54 -4.30
CA VAL A 139 9.60 7.34 -3.24
C VAL A 139 10.98 7.09 -3.84
N GLY A 140 11.08 6.22 -4.85
CA GLY A 140 12.34 5.92 -5.53
C GLY A 140 13.03 7.13 -6.17
N ARG A 141 12.26 8.12 -6.67
CA ARG A 141 12.76 9.33 -7.35
C ARG A 141 13.03 10.50 -6.41
N TRP A 142 12.24 10.62 -5.33
CA TRP A 142 12.26 11.79 -4.44
C TRP A 142 13.00 11.56 -3.13
N VAL A 143 13.30 10.31 -2.76
CA VAL A 143 13.90 9.97 -1.46
C VAL A 143 15.26 9.28 -1.63
N PRO A 144 16.29 9.71 -0.86
CA PRO A 144 17.57 9.04 -0.82
C PRO A 144 17.44 7.53 -0.48
N ILE A 145 18.26 6.67 -1.09
CA ILE A 145 18.21 5.20 -0.93
C ILE A 145 18.14 4.76 0.54
N LYS A 146 18.92 5.43 1.41
CA LYS A 146 19.03 5.10 2.84
C LYS A 146 17.75 5.39 3.65
N SER A 147 16.79 6.13 3.10
CA SER A 147 15.56 6.55 3.79
C SER A 147 14.28 6.09 3.06
N ARG A 148 14.40 5.25 2.03
CA ARG A 148 13.26 4.75 1.25
C ARG A 148 12.33 3.86 2.08
N GLY A 149 12.89 3.08 3.03
CA GLY A 149 12.12 2.22 3.92
C GLY A 149 11.13 3.04 4.75
N LEU A 150 11.62 4.09 5.43
CA LEU A 150 10.78 4.99 6.23
C LEU A 150 9.74 5.73 5.37
N ALA A 151 10.14 6.24 4.20
CA ALA A 151 9.22 6.94 3.31
C ALA A 151 8.11 6.01 2.78
N SER A 152 8.46 4.77 2.45
CA SER A 152 7.49 3.76 2.03
C SER A 152 6.53 3.39 3.16
N SER A 153 7.02 3.28 4.41
CA SER A 153 6.16 3.02 5.56
C SER A 153 5.20 4.17 5.84
N LEU A 154 5.60 5.43 5.66
CA LEU A 154 4.69 6.56 5.81
C LEU A 154 3.52 6.51 4.82
N VAL A 155 3.79 6.16 3.56
CA VAL A 155 2.73 5.96 2.55
C VAL A 155 1.81 4.79 2.95
N ALA A 156 2.38 3.67 3.41
CA ALA A 156 1.61 2.51 3.84
C ALA A 156 0.76 2.78 5.08
N VAL A 157 1.30 3.54 6.06
CA VAL A 157 0.57 4.02 7.24
C VAL A 157 -0.63 4.87 6.82
N GLY A 158 -0.46 5.73 5.80
CA GLY A 158 -1.58 6.48 5.22
C GLY A 158 -2.73 5.56 4.80
N GLY A 159 -2.44 4.49 4.08
CA GLY A 159 -3.45 3.48 3.73
C GLY A 159 -4.11 2.83 4.96
N ARG A 160 -3.33 2.42 5.96
CA ARG A 160 -3.89 1.84 7.20
C ARG A 160 -4.78 2.83 7.97
N LEU A 161 -4.37 4.11 8.04
CA LEU A 161 -5.18 5.16 8.64
C LEU A 161 -6.49 5.37 7.87
N GLY A 162 -6.43 5.43 6.54
CA GLY A 162 -7.63 5.50 5.70
C GLY A 162 -8.58 4.34 5.95
N GLY A 163 -8.06 3.10 6.01
CA GLY A 163 -8.85 1.91 6.30
C GLY A 163 -9.48 1.90 7.69
N ALA A 164 -8.75 2.39 8.71
CA ALA A 164 -9.28 2.48 10.09
C ALA A 164 -10.31 3.60 10.25
N LEU A 165 -10.14 4.72 9.55
CA LEU A 165 -11.07 5.85 9.59
C LEU A 165 -12.33 5.61 8.75
N ALA A 166 -12.25 4.83 7.67
CA ALA A 166 -13.33 4.65 6.72
C ALA A 166 -14.65 4.20 7.35
N PRO A 167 -14.70 3.16 8.22
CA PRO A 167 -15.96 2.75 8.84
C PRO A 167 -16.56 3.85 9.70
N ILE A 168 -15.73 4.50 10.51
CA ILE A 168 -16.19 5.57 11.42
C ILE A 168 -16.74 6.74 10.62
N LEU A 169 -15.97 7.23 9.63
CA LEU A 169 -16.38 8.36 8.81
C LEU A 169 -17.64 8.03 7.99
N THR A 170 -17.70 6.84 7.39
CA THR A 170 -18.84 6.42 6.57
C THR A 170 -20.12 6.37 7.40
N ILE A 171 -20.08 5.71 8.58
CA ILE A 171 -21.25 5.61 9.46
C ILE A 171 -21.67 7.01 9.95
N GLN A 172 -20.74 7.85 10.40
CA GLN A 172 -21.05 9.19 10.88
C GLN A 172 -21.66 10.06 9.78
N LEU A 173 -21.13 10.00 8.56
CA LEU A 173 -21.67 10.74 7.43
C LEU A 173 -23.05 10.22 7.04
N MET A 174 -23.30 8.92 7.08
CA MET A 174 -24.63 8.35 6.85
C MET A 174 -25.64 8.85 7.90
N LEU A 175 -25.25 8.82 9.20
CA LEU A 175 -26.09 9.33 10.30
C LEU A 175 -26.35 10.84 10.19
N MET A 176 -25.32 11.63 9.86
CA MET A 176 -25.48 13.07 9.63
C MET A 176 -26.47 13.36 8.49
N TRP A 177 -26.46 12.52 7.47
CA TRP A 177 -27.34 12.69 6.32
C TRP A 177 -28.80 12.36 6.67
N THR A 178 -29.02 11.32 7.47
CA THR A 178 -30.38 11.00 7.99
C THR A 178 -30.91 12.09 8.92
N TRP A 179 -30.03 12.68 9.76
CA TRP A 179 -30.40 13.78 10.64
C TRP A 179 -30.59 15.12 9.90
N GLY A 180 -29.75 15.40 8.91
CA GLY A 180 -29.75 16.62 8.13
C GLY A 180 -30.90 16.71 7.09
N SER A 181 -31.50 15.56 6.73
CA SER A 181 -32.66 15.48 5.84
C SER A 181 -33.96 16.00 6.48
N GLY A 182 -33.91 16.46 7.72
CA GLY A 182 -35.02 17.08 8.45
C GLY A 182 -35.68 18.30 7.77
N TRP A 183 -35.18 18.73 6.63
CA TRP A 183 -35.86 19.68 5.72
C TRP A 183 -36.84 18.97 4.75
N TRP A 184 -36.69 17.63 4.56
CA TRP A 184 -37.43 16.87 3.54
C TRP A 184 -38.08 15.57 4.06
N THR A 185 -37.61 15.04 5.20
CA THR A 185 -38.09 13.78 5.79
C THR A 185 -38.13 13.88 7.31
N LEU A 186 -39.14 13.29 7.96
CA LEU A 186 -39.25 13.20 9.43
C LEU A 186 -38.15 12.26 9.99
N PRO A 187 -37.58 12.56 11.17
CA PRO A 187 -36.65 11.65 11.84
C PRO A 187 -37.31 10.28 12.05
N GLY A 188 -36.71 9.22 11.54
CA GLY A 188 -37.26 7.86 11.61
C GLY A 188 -37.90 7.36 10.33
N ASP A 189 -37.82 8.09 9.21
CA ASP A 189 -38.26 7.60 7.91
C ASP A 189 -37.28 6.51 7.43
N ALA A 190 -37.75 5.26 7.44
CA ALA A 190 -36.99 4.10 6.96
C ALA A 190 -36.43 4.27 5.52
N VAL A 191 -37.10 5.15 4.73
CA VAL A 191 -36.66 5.48 3.36
C VAL A 191 -35.43 6.38 3.35
N ALA A 192 -35.31 7.35 4.28
CA ALA A 192 -34.14 8.21 4.38
C ALA A 192 -32.89 7.40 4.81
N ASP A 193 -33.06 6.46 5.73
CA ASP A 193 -31.99 5.56 6.17
C ASP A 193 -31.49 4.69 5.03
N LEU A 194 -32.40 4.20 4.19
CA LEU A 194 -32.08 3.32 3.06
C LEU A 194 -31.18 3.99 2.02
N PHE A 195 -31.37 5.29 1.75
CA PHE A 195 -30.61 6.02 0.74
C PHE A 195 -29.40 6.80 1.29
N SER A 196 -29.15 6.75 2.59
CA SER A 196 -28.10 7.54 3.26
C SER A 196 -26.67 7.28 2.74
N TRP A 197 -26.40 6.09 2.20
CA TRP A 197 -25.10 5.71 1.65
C TRP A 197 -24.76 6.44 0.33
N ARG A 198 -25.77 6.81 -0.47
CA ARG A 198 -25.60 7.40 -1.80
C ARG A 198 -24.85 8.74 -1.80
N PRO A 199 -25.28 9.74 -1.00
CA PRO A 199 -24.57 11.01 -0.91
C PRO A 199 -23.17 10.86 -0.28
N VAL A 200 -22.94 9.88 0.58
CA VAL A 200 -21.60 9.61 1.14
C VAL A 200 -20.65 9.15 0.04
N MET A 201 -21.07 8.27 -0.88
CA MET A 201 -20.27 7.89 -2.04
C MET A 201 -19.99 9.10 -2.93
N GLY A 202 -21.00 9.95 -3.18
CA GLY A 202 -20.84 11.20 -3.92
C GLY A 202 -19.81 12.14 -3.29
N LEU A 203 -19.87 12.32 -1.96
CA LEU A 203 -18.92 13.13 -1.22
C LEU A 203 -17.49 12.61 -1.33
N TYR A 204 -17.28 11.30 -1.14
CA TYR A 204 -15.95 10.68 -1.31
C TYR A 204 -15.42 10.88 -2.74
N GLY A 205 -16.28 10.70 -3.75
CA GLY A 205 -15.91 10.97 -5.13
C GLY A 205 -15.46 12.42 -5.36
N ILE A 206 -16.18 13.41 -4.82
CA ILE A 206 -15.83 14.83 -4.94
C ILE A 206 -14.50 15.12 -4.25
N VAL A 207 -14.31 14.65 -3.01
CA VAL A 207 -13.06 14.83 -2.26
C VAL A 207 -11.88 14.23 -3.02
N GLY A 208 -12.06 13.03 -3.57
CA GLY A 208 -11.03 12.37 -4.34
C GLY A 208 -10.70 13.09 -5.64
N ILE A 209 -11.69 13.61 -6.36
CA ILE A 209 -11.45 14.43 -7.56
C ILE A 209 -10.64 15.69 -7.20
N LEU A 210 -10.97 16.38 -6.11
CA LEU A 210 -10.20 17.53 -5.66
C LEU A 210 -8.74 17.17 -5.33
N ILE A 211 -8.51 16.07 -4.61
CA ILE A 211 -7.17 15.56 -4.31
C ILE A 211 -6.40 15.21 -5.60
N GLY A 212 -7.06 14.55 -6.55
CA GLY A 212 -6.47 14.22 -7.85
C GLY A 212 -6.05 15.45 -8.66
N LEU A 213 -6.89 16.48 -8.67
CA LEU A 213 -6.56 17.76 -9.32
C LEU A 213 -5.38 18.45 -8.64
N ILE A 214 -5.38 18.53 -7.30
CA ILE A 214 -4.26 19.08 -6.53
C ILE A 214 -2.96 18.32 -6.85
N PHE A 215 -3.05 16.97 -6.91
CA PHE A 215 -1.91 16.12 -7.26
C PHE A 215 -1.36 16.48 -8.65
N ILE A 216 -2.19 16.53 -9.69
CA ILE A 216 -1.76 16.86 -11.06
C ILE A 216 -1.14 18.26 -11.14
N LEU A 217 -1.71 19.24 -10.44
CA LEU A 217 -1.25 20.62 -10.52
C LEU A 217 0.09 20.83 -9.82
N TRP A 218 0.29 20.21 -8.67
CA TRP A 218 1.44 20.48 -7.81
C TRP A 218 2.58 19.45 -7.95
N PHE A 219 2.28 18.17 -8.08
CA PHE A 219 3.29 17.12 -8.19
C PHE A 219 4.14 17.25 -9.48
N ARG A 220 5.42 16.90 -9.37
CA ARG A 220 6.35 16.76 -10.51
C ARG A 220 7.06 15.42 -10.44
N ASP A 221 7.28 14.78 -11.59
CA ASP A 221 7.89 13.43 -11.67
C ASP A 221 9.34 13.41 -11.19
N TRP A 222 10.05 14.53 -11.36
CA TRP A 222 11.47 14.61 -11.03
C TRP A 222 11.76 15.83 -10.15
N PRO A 223 12.66 15.68 -9.13
CA PRO A 223 13.02 16.78 -8.24
C PRO A 223 13.53 18.03 -8.97
N HIS A 224 14.34 17.85 -10.03
CA HIS A 224 14.91 18.97 -10.79
C HIS A 224 13.87 19.74 -11.66
N LEU A 225 12.69 19.19 -11.87
CA LEU A 225 11.59 19.85 -12.58
C LEU A 225 10.66 20.64 -11.66
N HIS A 226 10.86 20.53 -10.35
CA HIS A 226 10.01 21.22 -9.38
C HIS A 226 10.58 22.61 -9.04
N PRO A 227 9.82 23.72 -9.24
CA PRO A 227 10.35 25.07 -9.13
C PRO A 227 10.85 25.44 -7.71
N ALA A 228 10.32 24.78 -6.68
CA ALA A 228 10.69 25.04 -5.29
C ALA A 228 11.88 24.18 -4.78
N VAL A 229 12.49 23.33 -5.63
CA VAL A 229 13.65 22.51 -5.25
C VAL A 229 14.94 23.27 -5.52
N ASN A 230 15.75 23.47 -4.47
CA ASN A 230 17.07 24.10 -4.61
C ASN A 230 18.19 23.07 -4.85
N ALA A 231 19.38 23.55 -5.19
CA ALA A 231 20.54 22.71 -5.46
C ALA A 231 20.95 21.84 -4.27
N ALA A 232 20.78 22.32 -3.03
CA ALA A 232 21.08 21.56 -1.82
C ALA A 232 20.13 20.38 -1.62
N GLU A 233 18.82 20.57 -1.86
CA GLU A 233 17.82 19.49 -1.85
C GLU A 233 18.13 18.46 -2.93
N LEU A 234 18.45 18.91 -4.15
CA LEU A 234 18.76 18.04 -5.27
C LEU A 234 20.02 17.19 -5.01
N SER A 235 21.06 17.77 -4.45
CA SER A 235 22.29 17.05 -4.07
C SER A 235 22.02 16.02 -2.97
N LEU A 236 21.17 16.35 -2.00
CA LEU A 236 20.77 15.45 -0.92
C LEU A 236 19.99 14.23 -1.46
N ILE A 237 19.05 14.45 -2.40
CA ILE A 237 18.26 13.37 -3.00
C ILE A 237 19.15 12.47 -3.86
N ARG A 238 20.05 13.05 -4.66
CA ARG A 238 20.95 12.31 -5.55
C ARG A 238 22.05 11.56 -4.79
N GLY A 239 22.48 12.09 -3.64
CA GLY A 239 23.67 11.55 -2.95
C GLY A 239 24.90 11.60 -3.86
N ASN A 240 25.82 10.65 -3.67
CA ASN A 240 27.02 10.52 -4.50
C ASN A 240 26.80 9.78 -5.84
N ALA A 241 25.55 9.42 -6.14
CA ALA A 241 25.24 8.74 -7.40
C ALA A 241 25.14 9.77 -8.53
N SER A 242 25.97 9.63 -9.54
CA SER A 242 25.84 10.31 -10.83
C SER A 242 24.63 9.69 -11.58
N VAL A 243 23.43 9.99 -11.10
CA VAL A 243 22.22 9.59 -11.85
C VAL A 243 22.07 10.59 -12.97
N THR A 244 22.62 10.26 -14.13
CA THR A 244 22.22 10.87 -15.41
C THR A 244 20.70 10.84 -15.48
N PRO A 245 20.03 11.95 -15.82
CA PRO A 245 18.60 11.95 -16.08
C PRO A 245 18.35 10.87 -17.13
N VAL A 246 17.67 9.78 -16.76
CA VAL A 246 17.27 8.78 -17.75
C VAL A 246 16.34 9.52 -18.71
N ALA A 247 16.88 9.88 -19.86
CA ALA A 247 16.10 10.46 -20.95
C ALA A 247 14.86 9.58 -21.15
N ARG A 248 13.71 10.21 -21.42
CA ARG A 248 12.51 9.51 -21.89
C ARG A 248 12.86 8.79 -23.20
N ARG A 249 13.63 7.69 -23.13
CA ARG A 249 13.76 6.76 -24.27
C ARG A 249 12.42 6.06 -24.41
N GLY A 250 11.91 6.07 -25.64
CA GLY A 250 10.57 5.66 -26.03
C GLY A 250 10.07 4.37 -25.38
N ALA A 251 8.82 4.18 -25.53
CA ALA A 251 7.93 3.11 -25.07
C ALA A 251 8.51 1.70 -25.02
N GLU A 252 9.52 1.48 -24.17
CA GLU A 252 9.98 0.11 -23.93
C GLU A 252 8.92 -0.64 -23.11
N PRO A 253 8.53 -1.84 -23.52
CA PRO A 253 7.62 -2.67 -22.75
C PRO A 253 8.24 -2.98 -21.38
N PRO A 254 7.40 -3.29 -20.34
CA PRO A 254 7.91 -3.70 -19.05
C PRO A 254 8.80 -4.93 -19.23
N PRO A 255 9.91 -5.04 -18.48
CA PRO A 255 10.84 -6.15 -18.63
C PRO A 255 10.27 -7.44 -18.00
N VAL A 256 9.11 -7.89 -18.50
CA VAL A 256 8.38 -9.05 -17.96
C VAL A 256 9.27 -10.27 -17.94
N LEU A 257 10.01 -10.54 -19.01
CA LEU A 257 10.91 -11.69 -19.08
C LEU A 257 12.02 -11.60 -18.03
N ALA A 258 12.61 -10.42 -17.82
CA ALA A 258 13.62 -10.23 -16.78
C ALA A 258 13.04 -10.45 -15.38
N MET A 259 11.79 -9.99 -15.13
CA MET A 259 11.09 -10.24 -13.87
C MET A 259 10.77 -11.73 -13.68
N MET A 260 10.32 -12.42 -14.73
CA MET A 260 10.02 -13.86 -14.70
C MET A 260 11.28 -14.70 -14.48
N CYS A 261 12.42 -14.32 -15.05
CA CYS A 261 13.69 -15.03 -14.89
C CYS A 261 14.46 -14.63 -13.63
N SER A 262 14.02 -13.61 -12.89
CA SER A 262 14.69 -13.12 -11.69
C SER A 262 14.33 -13.93 -10.45
N PHE A 263 15.23 -14.79 -9.99
CA PHE A 263 15.05 -15.52 -8.74
C PHE A 263 14.79 -14.61 -7.53
N PRO A 264 15.54 -13.50 -7.30
CA PRO A 264 15.24 -12.58 -6.19
C PRO A 264 13.84 -11.95 -6.28
N MET A 265 13.32 -11.70 -7.49
CA MET A 265 11.98 -11.17 -7.70
C MET A 265 10.92 -12.17 -7.25
N TRP A 266 11.06 -13.46 -7.61
CA TRP A 266 10.12 -14.50 -7.16
C TRP A 266 10.15 -14.70 -5.65
N MET A 267 11.34 -14.63 -5.03
CA MET A 267 11.47 -14.71 -3.58
C MET A 267 10.70 -13.54 -2.90
N ASN A 268 10.86 -12.33 -3.43
CA ASN A 268 10.11 -11.16 -2.95
C ASN A 268 8.59 -11.32 -3.16
N CYS A 269 8.15 -11.82 -4.33
CA CYS A 269 6.73 -12.10 -4.60
C CYS A 269 6.16 -13.10 -3.58
N PHE A 270 6.89 -14.15 -3.27
CA PHE A 270 6.44 -15.17 -2.33
C PHE A 270 6.39 -14.65 -0.88
N VAL A 271 7.35 -13.83 -0.46
CA VAL A 271 7.33 -13.13 0.83
C VAL A 271 6.09 -12.25 0.93
N GLN A 272 5.77 -11.51 -0.12
CA GLN A 272 4.58 -10.65 -0.14
C GLN A 272 3.28 -11.45 -0.17
N PHE A 273 3.25 -12.56 -0.92
CA PHE A 273 2.11 -13.49 -0.93
C PHE A 273 1.81 -14.04 0.47
N SER A 274 2.84 -14.52 1.19
CA SER A 274 2.68 -15.05 2.55
C SER A 274 2.21 -13.98 3.54
N ALA A 275 2.72 -12.74 3.41
CA ALA A 275 2.26 -11.60 4.19
C ALA A 275 0.78 -11.34 3.99
N ASN A 276 0.36 -11.29 2.75
CA ASN A 276 -1.01 -10.98 2.35
C ASN A 276 -1.98 -12.12 2.67
N LEU A 277 -1.52 -13.36 2.72
CA LEU A 277 -2.31 -14.50 3.19
C LEU A 277 -2.72 -14.30 4.66
N CYS A 278 -1.78 -13.91 5.53
CA CYS A 278 -2.05 -13.57 6.93
C CYS A 278 -2.96 -12.35 7.05
N TRP A 279 -2.66 -11.29 6.30
CA TRP A 279 -3.46 -10.07 6.33
C TRP A 279 -4.91 -10.34 5.88
N GLY A 280 -5.08 -11.16 4.84
CA GLY A 280 -6.40 -11.58 4.37
C GLY A 280 -7.20 -12.30 5.46
N PHE A 281 -6.58 -13.16 6.27
CA PHE A 281 -7.21 -13.78 7.42
C PHE A 281 -7.71 -12.73 8.42
N LEU A 282 -6.85 -11.80 8.84
CA LEU A 282 -7.20 -10.77 9.81
C LEU A 282 -8.41 -9.92 9.39
N VAL A 283 -8.54 -9.67 8.08
CA VAL A 283 -9.63 -8.84 7.54
C VAL A 283 -10.90 -9.63 7.26
N THR A 284 -10.79 -10.92 6.86
CA THR A 284 -11.95 -11.65 6.34
C THR A 284 -12.46 -12.75 7.26
N LYS A 285 -11.58 -13.51 7.90
CA LYS A 285 -11.90 -14.73 8.66
C LYS A 285 -11.74 -14.61 10.16
N PHE A 286 -11.06 -13.60 10.64
CA PHE A 286 -10.84 -13.40 12.07
C PHE A 286 -12.15 -13.25 12.87
N PRO A 287 -13.20 -12.52 12.43
CA PRO A 287 -14.49 -12.51 13.12
C PRO A 287 -15.10 -13.88 13.26
N GLN A 288 -15.05 -14.67 12.18
CA GLN A 288 -15.58 -16.03 12.19
C GLN A 288 -14.83 -16.90 13.22
N TYR A 289 -13.49 -16.83 13.24
CA TYR A 289 -12.67 -17.52 14.24
C TYR A 289 -13.08 -17.17 15.69
N LEU A 290 -13.24 -15.87 16.00
CA LEU A 290 -13.66 -15.42 17.31
C LEU A 290 -15.04 -15.95 17.71
N LYS A 291 -15.96 -15.99 16.77
CA LYS A 291 -17.30 -16.54 16.97
C LYS A 291 -17.27 -18.05 17.16
N ASP A 292 -16.57 -18.78 16.31
CA ASP A 292 -16.55 -20.24 16.30
C ASP A 292 -15.86 -20.82 17.52
N VAL A 293 -14.77 -20.18 18.00
CA VAL A 293 -13.94 -20.70 19.09
C VAL A 293 -14.31 -20.12 20.46
N PHE A 294 -14.65 -18.84 20.52
CA PHE A 294 -14.90 -18.16 21.79
C PHE A 294 -16.33 -17.65 21.98
N ALA A 295 -17.23 -17.94 21.04
CA ALA A 295 -18.64 -17.54 21.08
C ALA A 295 -18.85 -16.02 21.36
N THR A 296 -17.95 -15.18 20.82
CA THR A 296 -17.96 -13.72 21.05
C THR A 296 -19.19 -13.05 20.44
N THR A 297 -19.67 -11.98 21.11
CA THR A 297 -20.76 -11.15 20.58
C THR A 297 -20.26 -10.30 19.39
N GLN A 298 -21.18 -9.84 18.56
CA GLN A 298 -20.83 -8.95 17.43
C GLN A 298 -20.19 -7.64 17.92
N GLN A 299 -20.61 -7.13 19.08
CA GLN A 299 -20.05 -5.93 19.67
C GLN A 299 -18.59 -6.13 20.11
N ASP A 300 -18.29 -7.27 20.73
CA ASP A 300 -16.92 -7.60 21.16
C ASP A 300 -15.99 -7.83 19.96
N GLN A 301 -16.51 -8.44 18.88
CA GLN A 301 -15.74 -8.63 17.65
C GLN A 301 -15.24 -7.32 17.04
N GLY A 302 -16.04 -6.25 17.13
CA GLY A 302 -15.69 -4.96 16.52
C GLY A 302 -14.38 -4.37 17.05
N TRP A 303 -14.19 -4.35 18.39
CA TRP A 303 -12.97 -3.80 18.97
C TRP A 303 -11.81 -4.81 18.92
N LEU A 304 -12.10 -6.13 19.09
CA LEU A 304 -11.09 -7.17 18.97
C LEU A 304 -10.45 -7.17 17.57
N GLN A 305 -11.24 -7.00 16.51
CA GLN A 305 -10.72 -6.91 15.14
C GLN A 305 -9.83 -5.69 14.89
N SER A 306 -10.08 -4.59 15.55
CA SER A 306 -9.30 -3.37 15.36
C SER A 306 -7.87 -3.48 15.91
N LEU A 307 -7.63 -4.34 16.92
CA LEU A 307 -6.33 -4.47 17.59
C LEU A 307 -5.21 -4.97 16.64
N PRO A 308 -5.38 -6.06 15.85
CA PRO A 308 -4.36 -6.50 14.90
C PRO A 308 -4.06 -5.47 13.81
N LEU A 309 -5.08 -4.75 13.34
CA LEU A 309 -4.92 -3.70 12.32
C LEU A 309 -4.18 -2.48 12.90
N ALA A 310 -4.50 -2.06 14.11
CA ALA A 310 -3.79 -1.00 14.83
C ALA A 310 -2.33 -1.37 15.10
N ALA A 311 -2.07 -2.62 15.53
CA ALA A 311 -0.71 -3.14 15.73
C ALA A 311 0.09 -3.14 14.40
N GLY A 312 -0.56 -3.38 13.26
CA GLY A 312 0.05 -3.28 11.93
C GLY A 312 0.59 -1.88 11.63
N ILE A 313 -0.10 -0.80 12.08
CA ILE A 313 0.40 0.58 11.91
C ILE A 313 1.76 0.74 12.60
N LEU A 314 1.89 0.25 13.85
CA LEU A 314 3.16 0.24 14.57
C LEU A 314 4.21 -0.61 13.83
N GLY A 315 3.77 -1.78 13.31
CA GLY A 315 4.62 -2.66 12.49
C GLY A 315 5.21 -1.97 11.28
N LEU A 316 4.41 -1.21 10.52
CA LEU A 316 4.86 -0.45 9.35
C LEU A 316 5.90 0.62 9.73
N PHE A 317 5.62 1.38 10.79
CA PHE A 317 6.53 2.43 11.24
C PHE A 317 7.87 1.86 11.72
N LEU A 318 7.82 0.89 12.63
CA LEU A 318 9.01 0.19 13.13
C LEU A 318 9.76 -0.52 12.01
N GLY A 319 9.03 -1.11 11.06
CA GLY A 319 9.59 -1.81 9.89
C GLY A 319 10.35 -0.90 8.95
N GLY A 320 9.88 0.34 8.76
CA GLY A 320 10.61 1.35 7.98
C GLY A 320 11.95 1.68 8.61
N VAL A 321 11.95 2.02 9.91
CA VAL A 321 13.18 2.30 10.67
C VAL A 321 14.10 1.06 10.70
N PHE A 322 13.56 -0.11 11.02
CA PHE A 322 14.30 -1.38 11.07
C PHE A 322 14.99 -1.70 9.75
N THR A 323 14.25 -1.58 8.64
CA THR A 323 14.76 -1.80 7.29
C THR A 323 15.89 -0.82 6.95
N ASP A 324 15.74 0.46 7.29
CA ASP A 324 16.75 1.48 7.01
C ASP A 324 18.01 1.29 7.87
N VAL A 325 17.87 0.93 9.16
CA VAL A 325 19.00 0.61 10.05
C VAL A 325 19.77 -0.58 9.51
N LEU A 326 19.08 -1.68 9.21
CA LEU A 326 19.73 -2.87 8.65
C LEU A 326 20.43 -2.57 7.32
N THR A 327 19.85 -1.74 6.47
CA THR A 327 20.45 -1.37 5.19
C THR A 327 21.70 -0.51 5.36
N ARG A 328 21.73 0.37 6.35
CA ARG A 328 22.92 1.17 6.68
C ARG A 328 24.05 0.31 7.25
N THR A 329 23.72 -0.74 8.02
CA THR A 329 24.69 -1.59 8.72
C THR A 329 25.21 -2.71 7.82
N PHE A 330 24.34 -3.40 7.08
CA PHE A 330 24.68 -4.63 6.33
C PHE A 330 24.59 -4.45 4.81
N GLY A 331 24.29 -3.23 4.33
CA GLY A 331 24.15 -2.94 2.90
C GLY A 331 22.80 -3.39 2.33
N LEU A 332 22.55 -3.09 1.04
CA LEU A 332 21.25 -3.29 0.39
C LEU A 332 20.79 -4.76 0.39
N ARG A 333 21.71 -5.69 0.07
CA ARG A 333 21.38 -7.11 -0.01
C ARG A 333 20.82 -7.63 1.31
N TRP A 334 21.63 -7.56 2.35
CA TRP A 334 21.28 -8.16 3.63
C TRP A 334 20.29 -7.31 4.43
N GLY A 335 20.33 -5.98 4.27
CA GLY A 335 19.38 -5.09 4.94
C GLY A 335 17.94 -5.38 4.56
N ARG A 336 17.65 -5.60 3.27
CA ARG A 336 16.30 -5.96 2.79
C ARG A 336 15.94 -7.40 3.15
N SER A 337 16.87 -8.33 2.92
CA SER A 337 16.69 -9.76 3.12
C SER A 337 16.42 -10.12 4.60
N ILE A 338 17.23 -9.62 5.53
CA ILE A 338 17.09 -9.87 6.97
C ILE A 338 15.77 -9.27 7.49
N ALA A 339 15.41 -8.04 7.10
CA ALA A 339 14.18 -7.42 7.52
C ALA A 339 12.95 -8.26 7.15
N MET A 340 12.89 -8.76 5.92
CA MET A 340 11.83 -9.64 5.45
C MET A 340 11.82 -10.98 6.21
N SER A 341 12.97 -11.61 6.37
CA SER A 341 13.10 -12.93 7.03
C SER A 341 12.69 -12.85 8.50
N VAL A 342 13.18 -11.87 9.25
CA VAL A 342 12.82 -11.65 10.67
C VAL A 342 11.33 -11.41 10.82
N SER A 343 10.74 -10.58 9.95
CA SER A 343 9.29 -10.33 9.92
C SER A 343 8.51 -11.64 9.78
N ARG A 344 8.88 -12.50 8.84
CA ARG A 344 8.18 -13.79 8.61
C ARG A 344 8.37 -14.77 9.78
N LEU A 345 9.56 -14.83 10.40
CA LEU A 345 9.81 -15.64 11.59
C LEU A 345 8.97 -15.19 12.79
N LEU A 346 8.84 -13.88 13.01
CA LEU A 346 7.96 -13.35 14.05
C LEU A 346 6.50 -13.72 13.82
N VAL A 347 6.03 -13.72 12.55
CA VAL A 347 4.69 -14.21 12.20
C VAL A 347 4.52 -15.68 12.54
N VAL A 348 5.52 -16.54 12.25
CA VAL A 348 5.48 -17.96 12.60
C VAL A 348 5.32 -18.14 14.10
N ILE A 349 6.15 -17.47 14.91
CA ILE A 349 6.09 -17.54 16.36
C ILE A 349 4.71 -17.10 16.87
N ALA A 350 4.21 -15.98 16.35
CA ALA A 350 2.93 -15.42 16.77
C ALA A 350 1.73 -16.33 16.38
N LEU A 351 1.72 -16.92 15.18
CA LEU A 351 0.68 -17.87 14.75
C LEU A 351 0.69 -19.13 15.62
N MET A 352 1.88 -19.65 15.95
CA MET A 352 1.99 -20.82 16.83
C MET A 352 1.53 -20.52 18.24
N SER A 353 1.67 -19.28 18.74
CA SER A 353 1.20 -18.91 20.09
C SER A 353 -0.32 -18.81 20.18
N VAL A 354 -1.05 -18.68 19.06
CA VAL A 354 -2.53 -18.64 19.08
C VAL A 354 -3.13 -19.94 19.62
N SER A 355 -2.48 -21.09 19.39
CA SER A 355 -2.97 -22.39 19.87
C SER A 355 -2.96 -22.55 21.38
N TRP A 356 -2.27 -21.67 22.11
CA TRP A 356 -2.24 -21.64 23.59
C TRP A 356 -3.15 -20.57 24.19
N ALA A 357 -3.98 -19.93 23.36
CA ALA A 357 -4.86 -18.87 23.84
C ALA A 357 -6.12 -19.42 24.48
N ASP A 358 -6.29 -19.13 25.77
CA ASP A 358 -7.45 -19.58 26.57
C ASP A 358 -8.64 -18.62 26.49
N SER A 359 -8.47 -17.44 25.89
CA SER A 359 -9.51 -16.42 25.77
C SER A 359 -9.45 -15.68 24.43
N ALA A 360 -10.59 -15.10 24.02
CA ALA A 360 -10.67 -14.26 22.83
C ALA A 360 -9.66 -13.10 22.85
N LEU A 361 -9.43 -12.50 24.02
CA LEU A 361 -8.47 -11.41 24.16
C LEU A 361 -7.03 -11.89 23.96
N THR A 362 -6.65 -13.03 24.58
CA THR A 362 -5.30 -13.60 24.42
C THR A 362 -5.05 -13.99 22.96
N ALA A 363 -6.01 -14.64 22.30
CA ALA A 363 -5.92 -14.96 20.89
C ALA A 363 -5.77 -13.70 20.01
N THR A 364 -6.54 -12.66 20.35
CA THR A 364 -6.45 -11.37 19.65
C THR A 364 -5.09 -10.69 19.84
N ILE A 365 -4.50 -10.76 21.03
CA ILE A 365 -3.15 -10.22 21.28
C ILE A 365 -2.10 -10.98 20.45
N CYS A 366 -2.17 -12.32 20.39
CA CYS A 366 -1.29 -13.11 19.53
C CYS A 366 -1.46 -12.69 18.05
N LEU A 367 -2.69 -12.53 17.59
CA LEU A 367 -3.00 -12.09 16.22
C LEU A 367 -2.63 -10.62 15.99
N ALA A 368 -2.61 -9.78 17.01
CA ALA A 368 -2.08 -8.42 16.91
C ALA A 368 -0.55 -8.43 16.68
N VAL A 369 0.17 -9.37 17.29
CA VAL A 369 1.59 -9.61 16.99
C VAL A 369 1.76 -10.11 15.55
N VAL A 370 0.85 -10.96 15.03
CA VAL A 370 0.86 -11.35 13.61
C VAL A 370 0.71 -10.13 12.71
N GLY A 371 -0.23 -9.23 13.01
CA GLY A 371 -0.43 -7.99 12.26
C GLY A 371 0.80 -7.09 12.27
N LEU A 372 1.35 -6.83 13.47
CA LEU A 372 2.58 -6.05 13.65
C LEU A 372 3.76 -6.66 12.88
N ALA A 373 4.00 -7.96 13.06
CA ALA A 373 5.10 -8.67 12.43
C ALA A 373 4.96 -8.72 10.90
N THR A 374 3.74 -8.90 10.39
CA THR A 374 3.45 -8.88 8.95
C THR A 374 3.82 -7.54 8.33
N ASP A 375 3.40 -6.46 8.94
CA ASP A 375 3.63 -5.11 8.45
C ASP A 375 5.06 -4.61 8.71
N LEU A 376 5.80 -5.20 9.66
CA LEU A 376 7.24 -4.94 9.89
C LEU A 376 8.09 -5.22 8.64
N GLY A 377 7.75 -6.24 7.85
CA GLY A 377 8.49 -6.61 6.63
C GLY A 377 8.08 -5.82 5.38
N THR A 378 6.92 -5.19 5.39
CA THR A 378 6.33 -4.52 4.21
C THR A 378 7.23 -3.43 3.62
N PRO A 379 7.87 -2.54 4.41
CA PRO A 379 8.77 -1.52 3.86
C PRO A 379 9.97 -2.11 3.11
N ALA A 380 10.51 -3.25 3.58
CA ALA A 380 11.63 -3.93 2.92
C ALA A 380 11.23 -4.52 1.56
N VAL A 381 10.02 -5.11 1.48
CA VAL A 381 9.45 -5.65 0.23
C VAL A 381 9.31 -4.57 -0.83
N TRP A 382 8.81 -3.40 -0.47
CA TRP A 382 8.65 -2.28 -1.41
C TRP A 382 9.98 -1.65 -1.78
N ALA A 383 10.85 -1.44 -0.78
CA ALA A 383 12.17 -0.89 -1.03
C ALA A 383 13.01 -1.79 -1.95
N PHE A 384 12.86 -3.12 -1.89
CA PHE A 384 13.47 -4.02 -2.85
C PHE A 384 13.05 -3.69 -4.29
N GLY A 385 11.75 -3.56 -4.57
CA GLY A 385 11.26 -3.17 -5.89
C GLY A 385 11.79 -1.82 -6.37
N GLN A 386 11.93 -0.85 -5.46
CA GLN A 386 12.51 0.47 -5.72
C GLN A 386 14.01 0.40 -6.06
N ASP A 387 14.75 -0.49 -5.38
CA ASP A 387 16.19 -0.62 -5.53
C ASP A 387 16.58 -1.38 -6.81
N VAL A 388 15.81 -2.43 -7.20
CA VAL A 388 16.10 -3.24 -8.39
C VAL A 388 15.42 -2.77 -9.66
N GLY A 389 14.36 -1.96 -9.55
CA GLY A 389 13.50 -1.57 -10.67
C GLY A 389 14.14 -0.57 -11.64
N GLY A 390 15.15 0.23 -11.20
CA GLY A 390 15.77 1.24 -12.04
C GLY A 390 14.74 2.19 -12.64
N ARG A 391 14.62 2.19 -13.98
CA ARG A 391 13.58 2.97 -14.70
C ARG A 391 12.19 2.32 -14.66
N PHE A 392 12.07 1.06 -14.26
CA PHE A 392 10.85 0.27 -14.23
C PHE A 392 10.37 -0.02 -12.80
N VAL A 393 10.55 0.91 -11.86
CA VAL A 393 10.14 0.74 -10.45
C VAL A 393 8.66 0.42 -10.34
N GLY A 394 7.80 1.13 -11.07
CA GLY A 394 6.36 0.90 -11.07
C GLY A 394 6.00 -0.50 -11.56
N SER A 395 6.64 -0.96 -12.64
CA SER A 395 6.44 -2.31 -13.17
C SER A 395 6.94 -3.38 -12.20
N ALA A 396 8.12 -3.19 -11.58
CA ALA A 396 8.70 -4.16 -10.65
C ALA A 396 7.86 -4.31 -9.38
N VAL A 397 7.41 -3.20 -8.80
CA VAL A 397 6.52 -3.20 -7.63
C VAL A 397 5.14 -3.72 -8.01
N GLY A 398 4.62 -3.33 -9.18
CA GLY A 398 3.34 -3.83 -9.70
C GLY A 398 3.33 -5.34 -9.88
N TRP A 399 4.42 -5.92 -10.42
CA TRP A 399 4.59 -7.38 -10.53
C TRP A 399 4.53 -8.05 -9.16
N ALA A 400 5.32 -7.58 -8.20
CA ALA A 400 5.36 -8.16 -6.85
C ALA A 400 3.99 -8.02 -6.15
N ASN A 401 3.33 -6.86 -6.25
CA ASN A 401 2.01 -6.63 -5.68
C ASN A 401 0.93 -7.51 -6.32
N MET A 402 0.98 -7.74 -7.64
CA MET A 402 0.05 -8.64 -8.32
C MET A 402 0.07 -10.02 -7.67
N TRP A 403 1.25 -10.62 -7.55
CA TRP A 403 1.43 -11.93 -6.92
C TRP A 403 1.10 -11.91 -5.42
N GLY A 404 1.45 -10.82 -4.73
CA GLY A 404 1.08 -10.62 -3.33
C GLY A 404 -0.44 -10.59 -3.13
N ASN A 405 -1.20 -9.90 -3.98
CA ASN A 405 -2.65 -9.79 -3.85
C ASN A 405 -3.38 -11.12 -4.11
N PHE A 406 -2.79 -12.08 -4.83
CA PHE A 406 -3.31 -13.45 -4.86
C PHE A 406 -3.31 -14.11 -3.48
N GLY A 407 -2.38 -13.72 -2.57
CA GLY A 407 -2.40 -14.17 -1.18
C GLY A 407 -3.66 -13.73 -0.44
N VAL A 408 -4.10 -12.47 -0.62
CA VAL A 408 -5.38 -12.00 -0.05
C VAL A 408 -6.55 -12.74 -0.66
N ALA A 409 -6.58 -12.88 -1.99
CA ALA A 409 -7.68 -13.55 -2.70
C ALA A 409 -7.83 -15.02 -2.28
N LEU A 410 -6.72 -15.69 -2.03
CA LEU A 410 -6.70 -17.09 -1.59
C LEU A 410 -6.91 -17.28 -0.08
N SER A 411 -6.78 -16.21 0.73
CA SER A 411 -6.90 -16.32 2.19
C SER A 411 -8.26 -16.90 2.65
N PRO A 412 -9.44 -16.38 2.22
CA PRO A 412 -10.70 -16.92 2.66
C PRO A 412 -10.91 -18.41 2.31
N PRO A 413 -10.65 -18.88 1.08
CA PRO A 413 -10.78 -20.30 0.77
C PRO A 413 -9.72 -21.17 1.45
N PHE A 414 -8.49 -20.67 1.64
CA PHE A 414 -7.43 -21.39 2.35
C PHE A 414 -7.82 -21.70 3.79
N PHE A 415 -8.19 -20.69 4.56
CA PHE A 415 -8.63 -20.87 5.94
C PHE A 415 -9.97 -21.60 6.03
N GLY A 416 -10.92 -21.32 5.13
CA GLY A 416 -12.22 -21.96 5.11
C GLY A 416 -12.16 -23.47 4.77
N TRP A 417 -11.25 -23.85 3.85
CA TRP A 417 -11.05 -25.25 3.48
C TRP A 417 -10.42 -26.07 4.61
N ILE A 418 -9.41 -25.51 5.31
CA ILE A 418 -8.74 -26.22 6.41
C ILE A 418 -9.62 -26.25 7.65
N ALA A 419 -10.27 -25.13 8.01
CA ALA A 419 -11.15 -25.07 9.18
C ALA A 419 -12.42 -25.91 9.00
N GLY A 420 -12.89 -26.08 7.76
CA GLY A 420 -14.07 -26.89 7.42
C GLY A 420 -15.39 -26.24 7.81
N ALA A 421 -16.50 -26.92 7.46
CA ALA A 421 -17.86 -26.43 7.73
C ALA A 421 -18.25 -26.48 9.22
N SER A 422 -17.66 -27.40 9.99
CA SER A 422 -17.85 -27.55 11.45
C SER A 422 -16.58 -27.07 12.18
N ALA A 423 -16.22 -25.81 11.97
CA ALA A 423 -14.98 -25.24 12.47
C ALA A 423 -14.88 -25.33 14.01
N THR A 424 -13.89 -26.05 14.48
CA THR A 424 -13.54 -26.22 15.91
C THR A 424 -12.24 -25.48 16.22
N GLY A 425 -11.92 -25.31 17.49
CA GLY A 425 -10.61 -24.74 17.89
C GLY A 425 -9.44 -25.54 17.31
N GLU A 426 -9.57 -26.87 17.20
CA GLU A 426 -8.52 -27.73 16.62
C GLU A 426 -8.35 -27.50 15.12
N SER A 427 -9.43 -27.38 14.36
CA SER A 427 -9.35 -27.15 12.91
C SER A 427 -8.81 -25.73 12.60
N TRP A 428 -9.14 -24.73 13.39
CA TRP A 428 -8.52 -23.41 13.29
C TRP A 428 -7.03 -23.45 13.62
N ASN A 429 -6.60 -24.22 14.63
CA ASN A 429 -5.18 -24.41 14.93
C ASN A 429 -4.43 -25.07 13.76
N GLN A 430 -5.03 -26.05 13.10
CA GLN A 430 -4.44 -26.64 11.87
C GLN A 430 -4.28 -25.59 10.76
N ALA A 431 -5.24 -24.69 10.60
CA ALA A 431 -5.14 -23.60 9.63
C ALA A 431 -4.02 -22.60 9.99
N PHE A 432 -3.83 -22.29 11.28
CA PHE A 432 -2.71 -21.45 11.73
C PHE A 432 -1.37 -22.12 11.54
N VAL A 433 -1.25 -23.41 11.82
CA VAL A 433 -0.03 -24.21 11.55
C VAL A 433 0.30 -24.20 10.08
N ALA A 434 -0.67 -24.45 9.20
CA ALA A 434 -0.48 -24.42 7.75
C ALA A 434 -0.01 -23.03 7.27
N CYS A 435 -0.62 -21.97 7.79
CA CYS A 435 -0.20 -20.59 7.49
C CYS A 435 1.22 -20.30 8.04
N ALA A 436 1.55 -20.82 9.23
CA ALA A 436 2.91 -20.70 9.81
C ALA A 436 3.95 -21.40 8.94
N ILE A 437 3.67 -22.59 8.39
CA ILE A 437 4.56 -23.28 7.46
C ILE A 437 4.81 -22.45 6.20
N VAL A 438 3.77 -21.84 5.61
CA VAL A 438 3.92 -20.95 4.45
C VAL A 438 4.83 -19.77 4.79
N ASN A 439 4.67 -19.17 5.97
CA ASN A 439 5.52 -18.06 6.43
C ASN A 439 6.95 -18.48 6.78
N LEU A 440 7.16 -19.71 7.29
CA LEU A 440 8.50 -20.26 7.52
C LEU A 440 9.26 -20.46 6.19
N ILE A 441 8.59 -21.01 5.18
CA ILE A 441 9.17 -21.13 3.84
C ILE A 441 9.47 -19.73 3.28
N ALA A 442 8.60 -18.75 3.49
CA ALA A 442 8.81 -17.38 3.06
C ALA A 442 9.97 -16.70 3.82
N ALA A 443 10.20 -17.01 5.09
CA ALA A 443 11.37 -16.53 5.84
C ALA A 443 12.68 -17.03 5.25
N VAL A 444 12.72 -18.29 4.84
CA VAL A 444 13.89 -18.88 4.14
C VAL A 444 14.03 -18.26 2.74
N ALA A 445 12.94 -18.14 2.00
CA ALA A 445 12.92 -17.53 0.66
C ALA A 445 13.41 -16.08 0.69
N ALA A 446 13.12 -15.32 1.75
CA ALA A 446 13.60 -13.94 1.94
C ALA A 446 15.14 -13.85 1.92
N LEU A 447 15.87 -14.89 2.34
CA LEU A 447 17.34 -14.94 2.28
C LEU A 447 17.87 -15.00 0.83
N GLY A 448 17.02 -15.41 -0.11
CA GLY A 448 17.32 -15.39 -1.55
C GLY A 448 17.09 -14.02 -2.22
N VAL A 449 16.52 -13.05 -1.50
CA VAL A 449 16.32 -11.69 -2.01
C VAL A 449 17.66 -10.96 -2.10
N ASN A 450 17.95 -10.36 -3.26
CA ASN A 450 19.16 -9.59 -3.49
C ASN A 450 18.84 -8.26 -4.17
N ALA A 451 18.81 -7.20 -3.38
CA ALA A 451 18.50 -5.84 -3.84
C ALA A 451 19.70 -5.13 -4.52
N SER A 452 20.88 -5.76 -4.56
CA SER A 452 22.08 -5.15 -5.17
C SER A 452 22.16 -5.37 -6.68
N LYS A 453 21.32 -6.23 -7.26
CA LYS A 453 21.34 -6.54 -8.69
C LYS A 453 20.10 -5.92 -9.35
N PRO A 454 20.27 -4.92 -10.23
CA PRO A 454 19.17 -4.35 -10.98
C PRO A 454 18.55 -5.39 -11.92
N LEU A 455 17.23 -5.29 -12.16
CA LEU A 455 16.49 -6.18 -13.09
C LEU A 455 16.98 -6.05 -14.52
N VAL A 456 17.30 -4.82 -14.92
CA VAL A 456 17.86 -4.50 -16.23
C VAL A 456 19.17 -3.79 -16.01
N PRO A 457 20.31 -4.33 -16.49
CA PRO A 457 21.59 -3.63 -16.41
C PRO A 457 21.47 -2.27 -17.09
N GLU A 458 22.02 -1.23 -16.48
CA GLU A 458 22.16 0.06 -17.16
C GLU A 458 23.14 -0.15 -18.32
N SER A 459 22.68 0.03 -19.56
CA SER A 459 23.56 0.00 -20.74
C SER A 459 24.54 1.17 -20.61
N HIS A 460 25.82 0.86 -20.47
CA HIS A 460 26.91 1.82 -20.58
C HIS A 460 27.06 2.30 -22.05
N ASP A 461 26.01 2.95 -22.59
CA ASP A 461 26.07 3.64 -23.89
C ASP A 461 26.76 5.01 -23.74
N GLY A 462 27.97 5.01 -23.18
CA GLY A 462 28.78 6.21 -22.96
C GLY A 462 30.10 6.23 -23.74
N ASN A 463 30.46 5.19 -24.49
CA ASN A 463 31.79 5.10 -25.14
C ASN A 463 31.78 4.71 -26.63
N ALA A 464 30.75 5.09 -27.39
CA ALA A 464 30.75 4.87 -28.85
C ALA A 464 30.63 6.19 -29.67
N ALA A 465 31.18 7.30 -29.14
CA ALA A 465 31.25 8.57 -29.85
C ALA A 465 32.63 9.24 -29.74
N SER A 466 33.72 8.42 -29.72
CA SER A 466 35.08 8.93 -29.89
C SER A 466 35.96 7.82 -30.49
N SER A 467 35.72 7.50 -31.75
CA SER A 467 36.72 6.90 -32.63
C SER A 467 36.51 7.37 -34.06
#